data_5dde5614ea5984f204e3ce4143908aaf
#
_entry.id   5dde5614ea5984f204e3ce4143908aaf
#
_cell.length_a   1.000
_cell.length_b   1.000
_cell.length_c   1.000
_cell.angle_alpha   90.00
_cell.angle_beta   90.00
_cell.angle_gamma   90.00
#
_symmetry.space_group_name_H-M   'P 1'
#
loop_
_entity.id
_entity.type
_entity.pdbx_description
1 polymer ?
#
loop_
_entity_poly.entity_id
_entity_poly.type
_entity_poly.pdbx_seq_one_letter_code
_entity_poly.pdbx_strand_id
1 'polypeptide(L)'
;MAAAIAISTWVQAGEEIGWRGYALPRLANRFGLAPASVILGLVWASWHLPLFFVPESSTFGQSFPLYLLQVTALSVAMAWLYANTRGSLLPVMLMHAAVNNTKDIVPSADPHATNVWALSHSLVAWLTVALLWLCAGYFLLQMRKIPRQSRQA
;
A
#
# COMPACT_ATOMS: atom_id res chain seq x y z
N MET A 1 -16.35 13.34 4.24
CA MET A 1 -15.47 12.15 4.23
C MET A 1 -16.11 10.95 3.55
N ALA A 2 -17.27 10.40 3.99
CA ALA A 2 -17.88 9.20 3.36
C ALA A 2 -18.16 9.34 1.85
N ALA A 3 -18.71 10.47 1.40
CA ALA A 3 -18.95 10.72 -0.02
C ALA A 3 -17.64 10.80 -0.84
N ALA A 4 -16.59 11.40 -0.30
CA ALA A 4 -15.27 11.46 -0.95
C ALA A 4 -14.67 10.06 -1.10
N ILE A 5 -14.75 9.21 -0.07
CA ILE A 5 -14.30 7.83 -0.14
C ILE A 5 -15.10 7.06 -1.20
N ALA A 6 -16.43 7.21 -1.23
CA ALA A 6 -17.28 6.52 -2.20
C ALA A 6 -16.92 6.90 -3.65
N ILE A 7 -16.69 8.17 -3.92
CA ILE A 7 -16.27 8.65 -5.26
C ILE A 7 -14.87 8.15 -5.60
N SER A 8 -13.90 8.32 -4.69
CA SER A 8 -12.52 7.92 -4.94
C SER A 8 -12.34 6.40 -5.05
N THR A 9 -13.27 5.59 -4.50
CA THR A 9 -13.25 4.14 -4.67
C THR A 9 -13.25 3.73 -6.15
N TRP A 10 -13.98 4.41 -6.99
CA TRP A 10 -14.00 4.13 -8.43
C TRP A 10 -12.69 4.52 -9.12
N VAL A 11 -12.03 5.57 -8.64
CA VAL A 11 -10.69 5.95 -9.14
C VAL A 11 -9.67 4.88 -8.78
N GLN A 12 -9.73 4.34 -7.55
CA GLN A 12 -8.83 3.28 -7.11
C GLN A 12 -9.06 1.95 -7.83
N ALA A 13 -10.22 1.74 -8.47
CA ALA A 13 -10.47 0.56 -9.29
C ALA A 13 -9.42 0.41 -10.41
N GLY A 14 -8.96 1.51 -11.00
CA GLY A 14 -7.94 1.50 -12.04
C GLY A 14 -6.63 0.87 -11.57
N GLU A 15 -6.22 1.15 -10.34
CA GLU A 15 -5.01 0.55 -9.77
C GLU A 15 -5.26 -0.87 -9.24
N GLU A 16 -6.33 -1.08 -8.48
CA GLU A 16 -6.56 -2.35 -7.77
C GLU A 16 -6.86 -3.52 -8.72
N ILE A 17 -7.48 -3.27 -9.87
CA ILE A 17 -7.64 -4.29 -10.92
C ILE A 17 -6.27 -4.78 -11.39
N GLY A 18 -5.32 -3.87 -11.58
CA GLY A 18 -3.94 -4.21 -11.97
C GLY A 18 -3.16 -4.87 -10.83
N TRP A 19 -3.14 -4.26 -9.66
CA TRP A 19 -2.30 -4.72 -8.55
C TRP A 19 -2.84 -5.98 -7.90
N ARG A 20 -4.09 -5.97 -7.40
CA ARG A 20 -4.67 -7.10 -6.64
C ARG A 20 -5.45 -8.06 -7.52
N GLY A 21 -6.08 -7.55 -8.58
CA GLY A 21 -6.81 -8.42 -9.53
C GLY A 21 -5.90 -9.22 -10.46
N TYR A 22 -4.74 -8.67 -10.84
CA TYR A 22 -3.86 -9.31 -11.82
C TYR A 22 -2.50 -9.71 -11.26
N ALA A 23 -1.72 -8.78 -10.72
CA ALA A 23 -0.34 -9.01 -10.34
C ALA A 23 -0.21 -9.88 -9.08
N LEU A 24 -0.98 -9.58 -8.03
CA LEU A 24 -0.92 -10.31 -6.76
C LEU A 24 -1.18 -11.82 -6.91
N PRO A 25 -2.24 -12.29 -7.60
CA PRO A 25 -2.49 -13.72 -7.76
C PRO A 25 -1.33 -14.43 -8.48
N ARG A 26 -0.75 -13.81 -9.51
CA ARG A 26 0.38 -14.37 -10.26
C ARG A 26 1.65 -14.48 -9.44
N LEU A 27 1.97 -13.44 -8.68
CA LEU A 27 3.10 -13.46 -7.74
C LEU A 27 2.87 -14.47 -6.62
N ALA A 28 1.65 -14.54 -6.08
CA ALA A 28 1.30 -15.47 -5.00
C ALA A 28 1.40 -16.94 -5.45
N ASN A 29 1.03 -17.25 -6.68
CA ASN A 29 1.20 -18.59 -7.24
C ASN A 29 2.67 -19.00 -7.34
N ARG A 30 3.57 -18.05 -7.56
CA ARG A 30 5.01 -18.33 -7.68
C ARG A 30 5.72 -18.34 -6.34
N PHE A 31 5.47 -17.36 -5.49
CA PHE A 31 6.25 -17.11 -4.27
C PHE A 31 5.47 -17.40 -2.98
N GLY A 32 4.15 -17.56 -3.05
CA GLY A 32 3.23 -17.54 -1.90
C GLY A 32 2.75 -16.13 -1.58
N LEU A 33 1.62 -16.03 -0.87
CA LEU A 33 0.92 -14.77 -0.67
C LEU A 33 1.74 -13.73 0.13
N ALA A 34 2.43 -14.16 1.20
CA ALA A 34 3.19 -13.26 2.04
C ALA A 34 4.38 -12.60 1.30
N PRO A 35 5.30 -13.34 0.62
CA PRO A 35 6.33 -12.69 -0.18
C PRO A 35 5.76 -11.87 -1.34
N ALA A 36 4.69 -12.35 -1.99
CA ALA A 36 4.06 -11.65 -3.10
C ALA A 36 3.54 -10.27 -2.69
N SER A 37 2.96 -10.16 -1.48
CA SER A 37 2.44 -8.89 -0.96
C SER A 37 3.55 -7.86 -0.72
N VAL A 38 4.72 -8.31 -0.25
CA VAL A 38 5.90 -7.44 -0.04
C VAL A 38 6.50 -7.00 -1.38
N ILE A 39 6.73 -7.96 -2.30
CA ILE A 39 7.26 -7.65 -3.64
C ILE A 39 6.35 -6.64 -4.34
N LEU A 40 5.03 -6.87 -4.29
CA LEU A 40 4.06 -5.98 -4.91
C LEU A 40 4.10 -4.59 -4.28
N GLY A 41 4.26 -4.50 -2.95
CA GLY A 41 4.36 -3.22 -2.24
C GLY A 41 5.59 -2.42 -2.65
N LEU A 42 6.73 -3.08 -2.78
CA LEU A 42 7.97 -2.45 -3.26
C LEU A 42 7.82 -1.92 -4.69
N VAL A 43 7.23 -2.72 -5.59
CA VAL A 43 6.98 -2.30 -6.99
C VAL A 43 5.99 -1.15 -7.03
N TRP A 44 4.89 -1.25 -6.29
CA TRP A 44 3.84 -0.22 -6.24
C TRP A 44 4.37 1.12 -5.69
N ALA A 45 5.15 1.09 -4.60
CA ALA A 45 5.80 2.29 -4.09
C ALA A 45 6.78 2.90 -5.10
N SER A 46 7.59 2.06 -5.76
CA SER A 46 8.56 2.52 -6.77
C SER A 46 7.89 3.14 -7.99
N TRP A 47 6.70 2.65 -8.36
CA TRP A 47 5.90 3.23 -9.45
C TRP A 47 5.47 4.67 -9.16
N HIS A 48 5.33 5.05 -7.89
CA HIS A 48 5.02 6.43 -7.49
C HIS A 48 6.24 7.37 -7.46
N LEU A 49 7.47 6.86 -7.58
CA LEU A 49 8.69 7.66 -7.43
C LEU A 49 8.73 8.92 -8.32
N PRO A 50 8.28 8.90 -9.59
CA PRO A 50 8.26 10.11 -10.42
C PRO A 50 7.42 11.25 -9.83
N LEU A 51 6.36 10.93 -9.07
CA LEU A 51 5.47 11.92 -8.48
C LEU A 51 6.14 12.74 -7.36
N PHE A 52 7.23 12.25 -6.77
CA PHE A 52 7.99 12.98 -5.76
C PHE A 52 8.73 14.19 -6.32
N PHE A 53 8.85 14.28 -7.65
CA PHE A 53 9.51 15.38 -8.35
C PHE A 53 8.51 16.35 -9.04
N VAL A 54 7.21 16.10 -8.88
CA VAL A 54 6.14 16.93 -9.46
C VAL A 54 5.57 17.83 -8.37
N PRO A 55 5.74 19.17 -8.44
CA PRO A 55 5.33 20.11 -7.37
C PRO A 55 3.84 20.04 -6.98
N GLU A 56 2.95 19.73 -7.93
CA GLU A 56 1.50 19.63 -7.71
C GLU A 56 1.08 18.27 -7.14
N SER A 57 2.00 17.33 -7.03
CA SER A 57 1.72 16.00 -6.48
C SER A 57 1.63 16.04 -4.96
N SER A 58 0.72 15.24 -4.42
CA SER A 58 0.58 15.05 -2.97
C SER A 58 1.78 14.36 -2.31
N THR A 59 2.71 13.79 -3.08
CA THR A 59 3.94 13.17 -2.58
C THR A 59 5.14 14.10 -2.65
N PHE A 60 4.98 15.29 -3.25
CA PHE A 60 6.05 16.30 -3.30
C PHE A 60 6.50 16.69 -1.90
N GLY A 61 7.79 16.77 -1.66
CA GLY A 61 8.36 17.08 -0.35
C GLY A 61 8.30 15.96 0.69
N GLN A 62 7.80 14.78 0.33
CA GLN A 62 7.81 13.62 1.22
C GLN A 62 9.12 12.83 1.11
N SER A 63 9.44 12.06 2.17
CA SER A 63 10.55 11.10 2.19
C SER A 63 10.18 9.83 1.43
N PHE A 64 10.84 9.54 0.31
CA PHE A 64 10.59 8.31 -0.44
C PHE A 64 10.92 7.04 0.36
N PRO A 65 12.01 6.95 1.15
CA PRO A 65 12.24 5.78 2.01
C PRO A 65 11.10 5.51 2.99
N LEU A 66 10.53 6.56 3.60
CA LEU A 66 9.38 6.40 4.49
C LEU A 66 8.13 5.95 3.73
N TYR A 67 7.85 6.57 2.59
CA TYR A 67 6.75 6.21 1.72
C TYR A 67 6.86 4.74 1.26
N LEU A 68 8.05 4.29 0.88
CA LEU A 68 8.32 2.91 0.50
C LEU A 68 7.93 1.93 1.62
N LEU A 69 8.30 2.25 2.87
CA LEU A 69 7.93 1.44 4.03
C LEU A 69 6.42 1.44 4.26
N GLN A 70 5.76 2.61 4.19
CA GLN A 70 4.32 2.74 4.39
C GLN A 70 3.52 1.97 3.34
N VAL A 71 3.82 2.19 2.06
CA VAL A 71 3.10 1.54 0.94
C VAL A 71 3.34 0.03 0.93
N THR A 72 4.55 -0.42 1.31
CA THR A 72 4.82 -1.86 1.43
C THR A 72 3.98 -2.50 2.54
N ALA A 73 3.89 -1.86 3.71
CA ALA A 73 3.05 -2.34 4.80
C ALA A 73 1.55 -2.33 4.43
N LEU A 74 1.08 -1.28 3.74
CA LEU A 74 -0.29 -1.22 3.21
C LEU A 74 -0.55 -2.32 2.18
N SER A 75 0.38 -2.58 1.29
CA SER A 75 0.27 -3.67 0.31
C SER A 75 0.07 -5.03 0.98
N VAL A 76 0.77 -5.28 2.09
CA VAL A 76 0.58 -6.49 2.92
C VAL A 76 -0.83 -6.55 3.49
N ALA A 77 -1.32 -5.47 4.09
CA ALA A 77 -2.67 -5.42 4.65
C ALA A 77 -3.76 -5.63 3.58
N MET A 78 -3.61 -4.98 2.43
CA MET A 78 -4.53 -5.11 1.29
C MET A 78 -4.51 -6.52 0.68
N ALA A 79 -3.34 -7.16 0.60
CA ALA A 79 -3.23 -8.53 0.12
C ALA A 79 -3.90 -9.53 1.08
N TRP A 80 -3.75 -9.30 2.39
CA TRP A 80 -4.46 -10.08 3.41
C TRP A 80 -5.98 -9.89 3.30
N LEU A 81 -6.46 -8.66 3.16
CA LEU A 81 -7.87 -8.34 2.98
C LEU A 81 -8.43 -9.01 1.73
N TYR A 82 -7.73 -8.90 0.59
CA TYR A 82 -8.10 -9.54 -0.67
C TYR A 82 -8.27 -11.06 -0.52
N ALA A 83 -7.30 -11.72 0.12
CA ALA A 83 -7.38 -13.17 0.34
C ALA A 83 -8.53 -13.58 1.26
N ASN A 84 -8.79 -12.80 2.32
CA ASN A 84 -9.87 -13.12 3.28
C ASN A 84 -11.28 -12.73 2.79
N THR A 85 -11.37 -11.94 1.71
CA THR A 85 -12.64 -11.60 1.04
C THR A 85 -12.86 -12.41 -0.24
N ARG A 86 -12.22 -13.58 -0.34
CA ARG A 86 -12.33 -14.50 -1.51
C ARG A 86 -11.97 -13.83 -2.84
N GLY A 87 -10.99 -12.94 -2.84
CA GLY A 87 -10.56 -12.21 -4.03
C GLY A 87 -11.47 -11.05 -4.45
N SER A 88 -12.29 -10.54 -3.54
CA SER A 88 -13.11 -9.36 -3.82
C SER A 88 -12.25 -8.11 -3.84
N LEU A 89 -12.36 -7.33 -4.92
CA LEU A 89 -11.64 -6.06 -5.06
C LEU A 89 -12.32 -4.92 -4.31
N LEU A 90 -13.64 -4.96 -4.11
CA LEU A 90 -14.39 -3.86 -3.51
C LEU A 90 -13.89 -3.46 -2.11
N PRO A 91 -13.68 -4.38 -1.15
CA PRO A 91 -13.12 -4.01 0.15
C PRO A 91 -11.71 -3.40 0.06
N VAL A 92 -10.90 -3.87 -0.89
CA VAL A 92 -9.54 -3.36 -1.11
C VAL A 92 -9.58 -1.95 -1.69
N MET A 93 -10.45 -1.70 -2.67
CA MET A 93 -10.69 -0.38 -3.25
C MET A 93 -11.18 0.63 -2.19
N LEU A 94 -12.11 0.20 -1.33
CA LEU A 94 -12.59 1.02 -0.22
C LEU A 94 -11.47 1.36 0.78
N MET A 95 -10.65 0.37 1.13
CA MET A 95 -9.49 0.59 2.00
C MET A 95 -8.48 1.55 1.36
N HIS A 96 -8.17 1.36 0.07
CA HIS A 96 -7.28 2.25 -0.66
C HIS A 96 -7.82 3.69 -0.71
N ALA A 97 -9.10 3.85 -1.05
CA ALA A 97 -9.77 5.16 -1.06
C ALA A 97 -9.75 5.80 0.34
N ALA A 98 -10.00 5.05 1.41
CA ALA A 98 -9.95 5.55 2.78
C ALA A 98 -8.54 6.07 3.12
N VAL A 99 -7.50 5.29 2.82
CA VAL A 99 -6.10 5.71 3.06
C VAL A 99 -5.77 6.99 2.30
N ASN A 100 -6.13 7.08 1.02
CA ASN A 100 -5.85 8.28 0.22
C ASN A 100 -6.59 9.53 0.71
N ASN A 101 -7.78 9.37 1.29
CA ASN A 101 -8.54 10.49 1.86
C ASN A 101 -8.13 10.85 3.30
N THR A 102 -7.30 10.04 3.96
CA THR A 102 -6.81 10.33 5.33
C THR A 102 -5.42 10.95 5.35
N LYS A 103 -4.66 10.88 4.26
CA LYS A 103 -3.32 11.47 4.17
C LYS A 103 -3.29 12.98 4.40
N ASP A 104 -4.38 13.68 4.09
CA ASP A 104 -4.51 15.11 4.32
C ASP A 104 -4.78 15.46 5.79
N ILE A 105 -5.13 14.46 6.62
CA ILE A 105 -5.37 14.62 8.06
C ILE A 105 -4.06 14.46 8.85
N VAL A 106 -3.14 13.63 8.36
CA VAL A 106 -1.84 13.37 9.01
C VAL A 106 -0.74 13.95 8.11
N PRO A 107 -0.17 15.11 8.47
CA PRO A 107 0.92 15.71 7.71
C PRO A 107 2.12 14.76 7.68
N SER A 108 2.48 14.26 6.52
CA SER A 108 3.63 13.37 6.31
C SER A 108 4.76 14.04 5.52
N ALA A 109 4.47 15.17 4.87
CA ALA A 109 5.46 15.95 4.15
C ALA A 109 6.18 16.92 5.10
N ASP A 110 7.48 17.02 4.95
CA ASP A 110 8.27 18.09 5.52
C ASP A 110 8.33 19.22 4.49
N PRO A 111 7.72 20.41 4.76
CA PRO A 111 7.72 21.52 3.81
C PRO A 111 9.13 22.02 3.45
N HIS A 112 10.13 21.65 4.21
CA HIS A 112 11.54 22.03 4.01
C HIS A 112 12.41 20.87 3.49
N ALA A 113 11.82 19.72 3.15
CA ALA A 113 12.55 18.59 2.62
C ALA A 113 13.09 18.93 1.21
N THR A 114 14.38 19.16 1.10
CA THR A 114 15.08 19.43 -0.16
C THR A 114 15.58 18.15 -0.84
N ASN A 115 15.51 17.02 -0.17
CA ASN A 115 16.04 15.75 -0.63
C ASN A 115 15.01 14.63 -0.45
N VAL A 116 14.51 14.11 -1.57
CA VAL A 116 13.54 13.00 -1.63
C VAL A 116 14.05 11.74 -0.91
N TRP A 117 15.35 11.54 -0.83
CA TRP A 117 15.98 10.38 -0.19
C TRP A 117 16.26 10.59 1.29
N ALA A 118 16.07 11.80 1.81
CA ALA A 118 16.28 12.07 3.24
C ALA A 118 15.24 11.33 4.09
N LEU A 119 15.67 10.88 5.26
CA LEU A 119 14.74 10.36 6.25
C LEU A 119 13.98 11.53 6.89
N SER A 120 12.68 11.35 7.10
CA SER A 120 11.86 12.35 7.78
C SER A 120 12.28 12.48 9.25
N HIS A 121 12.27 13.70 9.76
CA HIS A 121 12.46 14.00 11.18
C HIS A 121 11.15 13.93 11.99
N SER A 122 10.01 13.69 11.33
CA SER A 122 8.69 13.61 11.97
C SER A 122 8.55 12.33 12.80
N LEU A 123 8.43 12.48 14.12
CA LEU A 123 8.12 11.38 15.02
C LEU A 123 6.78 10.72 14.66
N VAL A 124 5.78 11.52 14.27
CA VAL A 124 4.45 11.02 13.87
C VAL A 124 4.56 10.09 12.66
N ALA A 125 5.37 10.46 11.66
CA ALA A 125 5.59 9.63 10.48
C ALA A 125 6.24 8.29 10.85
N TRP A 126 7.23 8.28 11.74
CA TRP A 126 7.87 7.05 12.21
C TRP A 126 6.95 6.18 13.07
N LEU A 127 6.13 6.76 13.93
CA LEU A 127 5.14 6.03 14.71
C LEU A 127 4.08 5.39 13.78
N THR A 128 3.65 6.11 12.75
CA THR A 128 2.73 5.57 11.74
C THR A 128 3.34 4.37 11.03
N VAL A 129 4.60 4.47 10.58
CA VAL A 129 5.33 3.34 9.96
C VAL A 129 5.42 2.16 10.92
N ALA A 130 5.79 2.41 12.18
CA ALA A 130 5.91 1.35 13.18
C ALA A 130 4.59 0.60 13.41
N LEU A 131 3.47 1.34 13.56
CA LEU A 131 2.13 0.76 13.72
C LEU A 131 1.71 -0.04 12.48
N LEU A 132 1.94 0.50 11.28
CA LEU A 132 1.64 -0.21 10.04
C LEU A 132 2.43 -1.51 9.92
N TRP A 133 3.72 -1.51 10.31
CA TRP A 133 4.53 -2.72 10.26
C TRP A 133 4.22 -3.72 11.36
N LEU A 134 3.72 -3.30 12.53
CA LEU A 134 3.18 -4.21 13.52
C LEU A 134 1.94 -4.95 12.96
N CYS A 135 1.01 -4.22 12.35
CA CYS A 135 -0.14 -4.82 11.68
C CYS A 135 0.27 -5.72 10.50
N ALA A 136 1.18 -5.25 9.66
CA ALA A 136 1.69 -6.00 8.53
C ALA A 136 2.40 -7.29 8.97
N GLY A 137 3.19 -7.23 10.04
CA GLY A 137 3.83 -8.41 10.64
C GLY A 137 2.82 -9.47 11.06
N TYR A 138 1.75 -9.05 11.74
CA TYR A 138 0.65 -9.95 12.08
C TYR A 138 0.02 -10.58 10.83
N PHE A 139 -0.29 -9.78 9.80
CA PHE A 139 -0.88 -10.30 8.56
C PHE A 139 0.07 -11.23 7.81
N LEU A 140 1.37 -10.95 7.77
CA LEU A 140 2.36 -11.84 7.16
C LEU A 140 2.40 -13.20 7.85
N LEU A 141 2.30 -13.24 9.18
CA LEU A 141 2.23 -14.49 9.94
C LEU A 141 0.95 -15.27 9.61
N GLN A 142 -0.19 -14.60 9.49
CA GLN A 142 -1.45 -15.24 9.09
C GLN A 142 -1.40 -15.77 7.66
N MET A 143 -0.84 -15.02 6.73
CA MET A 143 -0.72 -15.44 5.32
C MET A 143 0.16 -16.68 5.14
N ARG A 144 1.15 -16.91 6.01
CA ARG A 144 1.99 -18.13 5.97
C ARG A 144 1.19 -19.41 6.24
N LYS A 145 0.04 -19.29 6.90
CA LYS A 145 -0.85 -20.42 7.20
C LYS A 145 -1.81 -20.73 6.05
N ILE A 146 -1.92 -19.85 5.05
CA ILE A 146 -2.77 -20.06 3.87
C ILE A 146 -2.04 -21.01 2.92
N PRO A 147 -2.61 -22.20 2.60
CA PRO A 147 -2.00 -23.13 1.68
C PRO A 147 -1.79 -22.48 0.31
N ARG A 148 -0.67 -22.77 -0.34
CA ARG A 148 -0.50 -22.40 -1.76
C ARG A 148 -1.59 -23.12 -2.55
N GLN A 149 -2.42 -22.35 -3.26
CA GLN A 149 -3.38 -22.97 -4.16
C GLN A 149 -2.58 -23.84 -5.14
N SER A 150 -2.81 -25.15 -5.07
CA SER A 150 -2.24 -26.11 -6.01
C SER A 150 -2.61 -25.64 -7.41
N ARG A 151 -1.60 -25.54 -8.29
CA ARG A 151 -1.76 -25.24 -9.70
C ARG A 151 -2.87 -26.13 -10.27
N GLN A 152 -4.03 -25.56 -10.51
CA GLN A 152 -4.93 -26.13 -11.51
C GLN A 152 -4.39 -25.62 -12.84
N ALA A 153 -3.76 -26.57 -13.54
CA ALA A 153 -3.29 -26.40 -14.89
C ALA A 153 -4.47 -26.19 -15.83
#